data_7ef71b388ff2594ff314eee8652efece
#
_entry.id   7ef71b388ff2594ff314eee8652efece
#
_cell.length_a   1.000
_cell.length_b   1.000
_cell.length_c   1.000
_cell.angle_alpha   90.00
_cell.angle_beta   90.00
_cell.angle_gamma   90.00
#
_symmetry.space_group_name_H-M   'P 1'
#
loop_
_entity.id
_entity.type
_entity.pdbx_description
1 polymer ?
#
loop_
_entity_poly.entity_id
_entity_poly.type
_entity_poly.pdbx_seq_one_letter_code
_entity_poly.pdbx_strand_id
1 'polypeptide(L)'
;GKKNIVKTEVALQVNSNLVLVEEPENHLSHSNTRKLIEMIKQGVNNSQMIISTHNPLVISRLNLRKTIWISDKNAISLEKIDKKVADFFEKADNLTLLEFILSNKVILVEGATEYIYIPEFYRKTFSKSIDESGIHVISMSGIKYKNYVEIAKQISKKMLVITDNDGNQGRIDKICTSNKQFEEDNQEILIKCDTSVDKFTFEVSLYKENEDKLINFKKDSKVTLEYKEKSLDSKA
;
A
#
# COMPACT_ATOMS: atom_id res chain seq x y z
N GLY A 1 -3.35 -16.59 -30.42
CA GLY A 1 -2.68 -16.91 -29.14
C GLY A 1 -1.45 -17.82 -29.24
N LYS A 2 -1.39 -18.76 -30.20
CA LYS A 2 -0.24 -19.70 -30.36
C LYS A 2 1.00 -19.04 -30.97
N LYS A 3 0.86 -18.02 -31.80
CA LYS A 3 2.01 -17.40 -32.51
C LYS A 3 2.95 -16.59 -31.61
N ASN A 4 2.44 -16.00 -30.52
CA ASN A 4 3.29 -15.18 -29.64
C ASN A 4 4.11 -16.02 -28.66
N ILE A 5 3.59 -17.19 -28.22
CA ILE A 5 4.32 -18.14 -27.37
C ILE A 5 5.52 -18.72 -28.10
N VAL A 6 5.34 -19.06 -29.39
CA VAL A 6 6.45 -19.59 -30.23
C VAL A 6 7.57 -18.57 -30.42
N LYS A 7 7.28 -17.27 -30.53
CA LYS A 7 8.32 -16.24 -30.63
C LYS A 7 9.12 -16.07 -29.35
N THR A 8 8.50 -16.28 -28.18
CA THR A 8 9.19 -16.21 -26.88
C THR A 8 10.12 -17.40 -26.68
N GLU A 9 9.71 -18.61 -27.08
CA GLU A 9 10.57 -19.80 -27.04
C GLU A 9 11.79 -19.69 -27.95
N VAL A 10 11.63 -19.15 -29.15
CA VAL A 10 12.75 -18.96 -30.08
C VAL A 10 13.75 -17.90 -29.57
N ALA A 11 13.29 -16.86 -28.88
CA ALA A 11 14.18 -15.87 -28.26
C ALA A 11 15.01 -16.42 -27.09
N LEU A 12 14.53 -17.45 -26.38
CA LEU A 12 15.23 -18.11 -25.28
C LEU A 12 16.31 -19.12 -25.77
N GLN A 13 16.35 -19.46 -27.02
CA GLN A 13 17.37 -20.38 -27.61
C GLN A 13 18.64 -19.66 -28.12
N VAL A 14 18.70 -18.34 -28.06
CA VAL A 14 19.93 -17.61 -28.38
C VAL A 14 20.89 -17.78 -27.22
N ASN A 15 22.09 -18.30 -27.48
CA ASN A 15 23.20 -18.47 -26.52
C ASN A 15 23.74 -17.10 -26.00
N SER A 16 22.89 -16.26 -25.46
CA SER A 16 23.29 -14.99 -24.84
C SER A 16 23.17 -15.10 -23.33
N ASN A 17 24.22 -14.73 -22.62
CA ASN A 17 24.22 -14.69 -21.17
C ASN A 17 23.34 -13.55 -20.60
N LEU A 18 22.75 -12.72 -21.45
CA LEU A 18 21.89 -11.59 -21.08
C LEU A 18 20.63 -11.58 -21.94
N VAL A 19 19.47 -11.61 -21.30
CA VAL A 19 18.15 -11.51 -21.92
C VAL A 19 17.47 -10.22 -21.45
N LEU A 20 17.07 -9.37 -22.39
CA LEU A 20 16.32 -8.15 -22.17
C LEU A 20 14.86 -8.38 -22.57
N VAL A 21 13.94 -8.10 -21.67
CA VAL A 21 12.50 -8.28 -21.90
C VAL A 21 11.78 -6.99 -21.53
N GLU A 22 11.06 -6.41 -22.49
CA GLU A 22 10.27 -5.21 -22.29
C GLU A 22 8.79 -5.58 -22.21
N GLU A 23 8.15 -5.19 -21.11
CA GLU A 23 6.73 -5.36 -20.85
C GLU A 23 6.16 -6.71 -21.32
N PRO A 24 6.66 -7.84 -20.79
CA PRO A 24 6.31 -9.17 -21.30
C PRO A 24 4.83 -9.51 -21.13
N GLU A 25 4.13 -8.79 -20.29
CA GLU A 25 2.70 -8.91 -20.02
C GLU A 25 1.81 -8.25 -21.08
N ASN A 26 2.35 -7.42 -21.97
CA ASN A 26 1.55 -6.70 -22.94
C ASN A 26 0.73 -7.64 -23.82
N HIS A 27 -0.57 -7.33 -23.92
CA HIS A 27 -1.57 -8.12 -24.63
C HIS A 27 -1.86 -9.52 -24.05
N LEU A 28 -1.38 -9.82 -22.84
CA LEU A 28 -1.68 -11.07 -22.15
C LEU A 28 -2.86 -10.90 -21.19
N SER A 29 -3.68 -11.95 -21.09
CA SER A 29 -4.66 -12.06 -20.00
C SER A 29 -3.92 -12.30 -18.67
N HIS A 30 -4.55 -11.96 -17.54
CA HIS A 30 -4.01 -12.21 -16.19
C HIS A 30 -3.51 -13.66 -16.01
N SER A 31 -4.25 -14.65 -16.50
CA SER A 31 -3.84 -16.06 -16.44
C SER A 31 -2.58 -16.35 -17.26
N ASN A 32 -2.46 -15.75 -18.46
CA ASN A 32 -1.30 -15.95 -19.30
C ASN A 32 -0.07 -15.21 -18.77
N THR A 33 -0.25 -14.07 -18.15
CA THR A 33 0.84 -13.35 -17.45
C THR A 33 1.41 -14.21 -16.31
N ARG A 34 0.56 -14.87 -15.51
CA ARG A 34 1.02 -15.81 -14.47
C ARG A 34 1.83 -16.97 -15.04
N LYS A 35 1.38 -17.58 -16.13
CA LYS A 35 2.12 -18.66 -16.80
C LYS A 35 3.46 -18.18 -17.33
N LEU A 36 3.50 -17.00 -17.92
CA LEU A 36 4.74 -16.39 -18.43
C LEU A 36 5.75 -16.17 -17.29
N ILE A 37 5.32 -15.65 -16.14
CA ILE A 37 6.20 -15.44 -14.98
C ILE A 37 6.80 -16.76 -14.51
N GLU A 38 6.00 -17.85 -14.42
CA GLU A 38 6.52 -19.17 -14.05
C GLU A 38 7.52 -19.72 -15.08
N MET A 39 7.27 -19.51 -16.38
CA MET A 39 8.22 -19.86 -17.43
C MET A 39 9.54 -19.07 -17.30
N ILE A 40 9.45 -17.76 -17.00
CA ILE A 40 10.62 -16.91 -16.75
C ILE A 40 11.44 -17.46 -15.58
N LYS A 41 10.79 -17.79 -14.46
CA LYS A 41 11.48 -18.35 -13.27
C LYS A 41 12.20 -19.66 -13.55
N GLN A 42 11.63 -20.51 -14.39
CA GLN A 42 12.19 -21.81 -14.73
C GLN A 42 13.29 -21.73 -15.82
N GLY A 43 13.19 -20.75 -16.71
CA GLY A 43 14.06 -20.65 -17.91
C GLY A 43 15.41 -19.98 -17.71
N VAL A 44 15.68 -19.40 -16.53
CA VAL A 44 16.85 -18.50 -16.31
C VAL A 44 18.06 -19.22 -15.68
N ASN A 45 18.24 -20.51 -15.91
CA ASN A 45 19.28 -21.28 -15.20
C ASN A 45 20.73 -20.89 -15.51
N ASN A 46 21.03 -20.18 -16.59
CA ASN A 46 22.41 -19.77 -16.95
C ASN A 46 22.50 -18.40 -17.61
N SER A 47 21.47 -17.54 -17.48
CA SER A 47 21.42 -16.23 -18.13
C SER A 47 20.97 -15.15 -17.14
N GLN A 48 21.51 -13.96 -17.26
CA GLN A 48 20.99 -12.79 -16.60
C GLN A 48 19.78 -12.27 -17.40
N MET A 49 18.65 -12.02 -16.69
CA MET A 49 17.47 -11.44 -17.32
C MET A 49 17.19 -10.06 -16.71
N ILE A 50 16.95 -9.08 -17.57
CA ILE A 50 16.48 -7.75 -17.17
C ILE A 50 15.09 -7.59 -17.78
N ILE A 51 14.10 -7.26 -16.94
CA ILE A 51 12.70 -7.11 -17.33
C ILE A 51 12.27 -5.69 -16.99
N SER A 52 11.80 -4.93 -17.96
CA SER A 52 11.05 -3.70 -17.71
C SER A 52 9.56 -4.01 -17.65
N THR A 53 8.88 -3.49 -16.65
CA THR A 53 7.42 -3.69 -16.48
C THR A 53 6.82 -2.60 -15.58
N HIS A 54 5.58 -2.26 -15.86
CA HIS A 54 4.75 -1.46 -14.95
C HIS A 54 3.61 -2.30 -14.33
N ASN A 55 3.60 -3.60 -14.62
CA ASN A 55 2.53 -4.48 -14.19
C ASN A 55 2.76 -4.99 -12.76
N PRO A 56 1.85 -4.68 -11.84
CA PRO A 56 1.89 -5.11 -10.46
C PRO A 56 2.11 -6.62 -10.29
N LEU A 57 1.43 -7.43 -11.08
CA LEU A 57 1.52 -8.88 -10.98
C LEU A 57 2.91 -9.41 -11.33
N VAL A 58 3.58 -8.81 -12.30
CA VAL A 58 4.94 -9.21 -12.68
C VAL A 58 5.91 -8.91 -11.55
N ILE A 59 5.85 -7.70 -11.00
CA ILE A 59 6.76 -7.28 -9.91
C ILE A 59 6.51 -8.08 -8.63
N SER A 60 5.24 -8.32 -8.23
CA SER A 60 4.91 -9.06 -7.00
C SER A 60 5.36 -10.52 -7.04
N ARG A 61 5.48 -11.08 -8.23
CA ARG A 61 5.88 -12.47 -8.42
C ARG A 61 7.35 -12.67 -8.74
N LEU A 62 8.05 -11.61 -9.09
CA LEU A 62 9.51 -11.59 -9.20
C LEU A 62 10.08 -11.12 -7.84
N ASN A 63 11.39 -11.24 -7.68
CA ASN A 63 12.02 -10.89 -6.40
C ASN A 63 12.05 -9.38 -6.19
N LEU A 64 11.32 -8.86 -5.19
CA LEU A 64 11.23 -7.45 -4.87
C LEU A 64 12.61 -6.81 -4.63
N ARG A 65 13.53 -7.51 -3.97
CA ARG A 65 14.88 -7.00 -3.69
C ARG A 65 15.78 -6.92 -4.93
N LYS A 66 15.39 -7.54 -6.03
CA LYS A 66 16.06 -7.41 -7.33
C LYS A 66 15.43 -6.33 -8.21
N THR A 67 14.46 -5.61 -7.70
CA THR A 67 13.77 -4.55 -8.43
C THR A 67 14.55 -3.25 -8.35
N ILE A 68 14.65 -2.55 -9.47
CA ILE A 68 15.12 -1.18 -9.56
C ILE A 68 13.90 -0.31 -9.86
N TRP A 69 13.53 0.54 -8.94
CA TRP A 69 12.49 1.53 -9.11
C TRP A 69 13.04 2.71 -9.90
N ILE A 70 12.42 3.03 -11.03
CA ILE A 70 12.81 4.17 -11.87
C ILE A 70 11.70 5.22 -11.78
N SER A 71 12.06 6.43 -11.38
CA SER A 71 11.21 7.62 -11.40
C SER A 71 11.82 8.67 -12.30
N ASP A 72 11.09 9.78 -12.55
CA ASP A 72 11.54 10.87 -13.43
C ASP A 72 12.95 11.41 -13.12
N LYS A 73 13.42 11.24 -11.88
CA LYS A 73 14.67 11.82 -11.39
C LYS A 73 15.68 10.81 -10.87
N ASN A 74 15.25 9.61 -10.50
CA ASN A 74 16.08 8.66 -9.76
C ASN A 74 15.84 7.21 -10.18
N ALA A 75 16.90 6.41 -10.10
CA ALA A 75 16.83 4.96 -10.14
C ALA A 75 17.25 4.43 -8.76
N ILE A 76 16.35 3.73 -8.07
CA ILE A 76 16.54 3.28 -6.69
C ILE A 76 16.46 1.76 -6.66
N SER A 77 17.53 1.12 -6.20
CA SER A 77 17.54 -0.31 -5.95
C SER A 77 16.80 -0.66 -4.66
N LEU A 78 15.90 -1.62 -4.73
CA LEU A 78 15.17 -2.16 -3.57
C LEU A 78 15.94 -3.29 -2.86
N GLU A 79 17.20 -3.52 -3.19
CA GLU A 79 18.04 -4.58 -2.61
C GLU A 79 18.22 -4.45 -1.10
N LYS A 80 18.25 -3.21 -0.60
CA LYS A 80 18.44 -2.91 0.83
C LYS A 80 17.19 -3.13 1.70
N ILE A 81 16.03 -3.40 1.10
CA ILE A 81 14.82 -3.74 1.88
C ILE A 81 15.09 -4.97 2.75
N ASP A 82 14.65 -4.91 4.01
CA ASP A 82 14.74 -6.07 4.91
C ASP A 82 14.11 -7.30 4.26
N LYS A 83 14.83 -8.43 4.32
CA LYS A 83 14.40 -9.65 3.67
C LYS A 83 13.02 -10.12 4.16
N LYS A 84 12.73 -9.97 5.47
CA LYS A 84 11.42 -10.40 6.03
C LYS A 84 10.29 -9.54 5.48
N VAL A 85 10.54 -8.24 5.25
CA VAL A 85 9.58 -7.33 4.64
C VAL A 85 9.35 -7.71 3.18
N ALA A 86 10.42 -7.94 2.41
CA ALA A 86 10.30 -8.39 1.02
C ALA A 86 9.56 -9.73 0.90
N ASP A 87 9.98 -10.75 1.65
CA ASP A 87 9.36 -12.09 1.67
C ASP A 87 7.88 -12.02 2.09
N PHE A 88 7.53 -11.10 3.00
CA PHE A 88 6.16 -10.88 3.42
C PHE A 88 5.28 -10.40 2.25
N PHE A 89 5.75 -9.38 1.52
CA PHE A 89 4.99 -8.84 0.39
C PHE A 89 4.95 -9.81 -0.81
N GLU A 90 6.01 -10.56 -1.05
CA GLU A 90 6.03 -11.59 -2.11
C GLU A 90 5.02 -12.71 -1.84
N LYS A 91 4.87 -13.13 -0.56
CA LYS A 91 3.93 -14.18 -0.15
C LYS A 91 2.48 -13.72 -0.11
N ALA A 92 2.25 -12.46 0.24
CA ALA A 92 0.91 -11.92 0.41
C ALA A 92 0.15 -11.77 -0.93
N ASP A 93 0.79 -11.99 -2.08
CA ASP A 93 0.23 -11.72 -3.44
C ASP A 93 -0.40 -10.32 -3.52
N ASN A 94 0.25 -9.34 -2.88
CA ASN A 94 -0.35 -8.08 -2.50
C ASN A 94 -0.18 -7.03 -3.58
N LEU A 95 -1.20 -6.86 -4.42
CA LEU A 95 -1.26 -5.80 -5.42
C LEU A 95 -1.16 -4.41 -4.79
N THR A 96 -1.57 -4.27 -3.54
CA THR A 96 -1.58 -3.02 -2.76
C THR A 96 -0.16 -2.46 -2.55
N LEU A 97 0.85 -3.32 -2.40
CA LEU A 97 2.24 -2.87 -2.32
C LEU A 97 2.66 -2.10 -3.56
N LEU A 98 2.21 -2.55 -4.71
CA LEU A 98 2.63 -1.95 -5.97
C LEU A 98 1.88 -0.68 -6.27
N GLU A 99 0.61 -0.62 -5.93
CA GLU A 99 -0.13 0.63 -5.89
C GLU A 99 0.60 1.63 -4.98
N PHE A 100 1.09 1.18 -3.82
CA PHE A 100 1.91 1.98 -2.93
C PHE A 100 3.22 2.46 -3.59
N ILE A 101 3.97 1.58 -4.25
CA ILE A 101 5.23 1.93 -4.90
C ILE A 101 5.01 2.87 -6.08
N LEU A 102 4.00 2.60 -6.93
CA LEU A 102 3.72 3.34 -8.16
C LEU A 102 3.06 4.70 -7.92
N SER A 103 2.37 4.88 -6.81
CA SER A 103 1.70 6.14 -6.48
C SER A 103 2.68 7.25 -6.15
N ASN A 104 2.36 8.50 -6.46
CA ASN A 104 3.19 9.65 -6.10
C ASN A 104 3.09 9.99 -4.61
N LYS A 105 1.88 10.05 -4.08
CA LYS A 105 1.55 10.33 -2.68
C LYS A 105 0.56 9.30 -2.17
N VAL A 106 0.74 8.87 -0.93
CA VAL A 106 -0.11 7.81 -0.36
C VAL A 106 -0.66 8.23 0.99
N ILE A 107 -1.93 7.92 1.20
CA ILE A 107 -2.54 7.85 2.53
C ILE A 107 -2.80 6.38 2.83
N LEU A 108 -2.06 5.82 3.79
CA LEU A 108 -2.32 4.49 4.32
C LEU A 108 -3.35 4.58 5.42
N VAL A 109 -4.36 3.74 5.36
CA VAL A 109 -5.43 3.64 6.38
C VAL A 109 -5.53 2.22 6.90
N GLU A 110 -5.99 2.06 8.13
CA GLU A 110 -6.01 0.75 8.78
C GLU A 110 -7.14 -0.13 8.26
N GLY A 111 -8.32 0.43 8.09
CA GLY A 111 -9.54 -0.30 7.76
C GLY A 111 -10.35 0.26 6.60
N ALA A 112 -11.52 -0.36 6.42
CA ALA A 112 -12.48 0.02 5.37
C ALA A 112 -13.17 1.34 5.67
N THR A 113 -13.36 1.68 6.95
CA THR A 113 -14.06 2.90 7.37
C THR A 113 -13.30 4.12 6.90
N GLU A 114 -12.01 4.21 7.22
CA GLU A 114 -11.15 5.31 6.79
C GLU A 114 -11.03 5.36 5.27
N TYR A 115 -10.90 4.18 4.63
CA TYR A 115 -10.80 4.09 3.18
C TYR A 115 -12.00 4.74 2.47
N ILE A 116 -13.21 4.61 3.04
CA ILE A 116 -14.43 5.21 2.50
C ILE A 116 -14.54 6.69 2.86
N TYR A 117 -14.24 7.07 4.11
CA TYR A 117 -14.49 8.42 4.61
C TYR A 117 -13.41 9.43 4.24
N ILE A 118 -12.14 9.04 4.16
CA ILE A 118 -11.02 9.96 3.88
C ILE A 118 -11.18 10.68 2.53
N PRO A 119 -11.53 10.01 1.41
CA PRO A 119 -11.78 10.71 0.14
C PRO A 119 -12.91 11.72 0.23
N GLU A 120 -13.98 11.41 0.96
CA GLU A 120 -15.11 12.33 1.15
C GLU A 120 -14.74 13.54 2.01
N PHE A 121 -13.96 13.35 3.08
CA PHE A 121 -13.46 14.47 3.89
C PHE A 121 -12.53 15.35 3.08
N TYR A 122 -11.67 14.76 2.28
CA TYR A 122 -10.78 15.49 1.39
C TYR A 122 -11.57 16.34 0.39
N ARG A 123 -12.56 15.75 -0.28
CA ARG A 123 -13.41 16.45 -1.24
C ARG A 123 -14.17 17.61 -0.60
N LYS A 124 -14.73 17.42 0.61
CA LYS A 124 -15.42 18.49 1.34
C LYS A 124 -14.51 19.62 1.78
N THR A 125 -13.25 19.31 2.14
CA THR A 125 -12.29 20.28 2.64
C THR A 125 -11.64 21.07 1.52
N PHE A 126 -11.26 20.41 0.43
CA PHE A 126 -10.46 21.00 -0.65
C PHE A 126 -11.23 21.25 -1.94
N SER A 127 -12.53 20.92 -2.00
CA SER A 127 -13.44 21.09 -3.15
C SER A 127 -12.93 20.41 -4.44
N LYS A 128 -12.10 19.36 -4.31
CA LYS A 128 -11.60 18.52 -5.39
C LYS A 128 -11.44 17.08 -4.92
N SER A 129 -11.39 16.13 -5.85
CA SER A 129 -11.17 14.74 -5.49
C SER A 129 -9.74 14.49 -5.01
N ILE A 130 -9.55 13.44 -4.24
CA ILE A 130 -8.24 13.03 -3.76
C ILE A 130 -7.34 12.55 -4.92
N ASP A 131 -7.94 11.88 -5.91
CA ASP A 131 -7.27 11.39 -7.13
C ASP A 131 -6.77 12.54 -8.01
N GLU A 132 -7.57 13.62 -8.18
CA GLU A 132 -7.15 14.84 -8.88
C GLU A 132 -5.91 15.49 -8.21
N SER A 133 -5.66 15.18 -6.96
CA SER A 133 -4.49 15.66 -6.22
C SER A 133 -3.29 14.71 -6.31
N GLY A 134 -3.42 13.62 -7.07
CA GLY A 134 -2.39 12.58 -7.21
C GLY A 134 -2.10 11.84 -5.89
N ILE A 135 -3.12 11.72 -5.04
CA ILE A 135 -3.03 11.03 -3.75
C ILE A 135 -3.83 9.73 -3.84
N HIS A 136 -3.22 8.62 -3.49
CA HIS A 136 -3.88 7.31 -3.43
C HIS A 136 -4.17 6.94 -1.97
N VAL A 137 -5.40 6.54 -1.68
CA VAL A 137 -5.78 5.99 -0.38
C VAL A 137 -5.67 4.48 -0.46
N ILE A 138 -4.90 3.89 0.44
CA ILE A 138 -4.62 2.45 0.45
C ILE A 138 -4.99 1.89 1.81
N SER A 139 -5.87 0.88 1.84
CA SER A 139 -6.17 0.14 3.06
C SER A 139 -5.09 -0.92 3.31
N MET A 140 -4.52 -0.91 4.51
CA MET A 140 -3.50 -1.87 4.91
C MET A 140 -4.05 -3.28 5.13
N SER A 141 -5.37 -3.43 5.34
CA SER A 141 -6.04 -4.74 5.47
C SER A 141 -5.33 -5.71 6.43
N GLY A 142 -4.95 -5.22 7.61
CA GLY A 142 -4.25 -5.99 8.64
C GLY A 142 -2.71 -6.05 8.48
N ILE A 143 -2.15 -5.43 7.45
CA ILE A 143 -0.71 -5.30 7.30
C ILE A 143 -0.20 -4.17 8.19
N LYS A 144 0.85 -4.44 8.96
CA LYS A 144 1.45 -3.40 9.82
C LYS A 144 2.06 -2.28 8.97
N TYR A 145 1.69 -1.03 9.24
CA TYR A 145 2.23 0.13 8.54
C TYR A 145 3.77 0.21 8.53
N LYS A 146 4.43 -0.37 9.52
CA LYS A 146 5.90 -0.41 9.61
C LYS A 146 6.56 -1.06 8.40
N ASN A 147 5.92 -2.05 7.78
CA ASN A 147 6.43 -2.67 6.57
C ASN A 147 6.42 -1.70 5.38
N TYR A 148 5.39 -0.86 5.29
CA TYR A 148 5.31 0.20 4.28
C TYR A 148 6.30 1.34 4.56
N VAL A 149 6.50 1.71 5.84
CA VAL A 149 7.49 2.71 6.26
C VAL A 149 8.90 2.31 5.82
N GLU A 150 9.26 1.04 5.96
CA GLU A 150 10.56 0.52 5.54
C GLU A 150 10.82 0.76 4.04
N ILE A 151 9.82 0.47 3.21
CA ILE A 151 9.91 0.71 1.77
C ILE A 151 9.88 2.21 1.46
N ALA A 152 8.98 2.98 2.12
CA ALA A 152 8.85 4.41 1.93
C ALA A 152 10.18 5.16 2.12
N LYS A 153 10.92 4.79 3.16
CA LYS A 153 12.25 5.37 3.44
C LYS A 153 13.22 5.18 2.29
N GLN A 154 13.21 4.01 1.66
CA GLN A 154 14.15 3.70 0.59
C GLN A 154 13.81 4.41 -0.73
N ILE A 155 12.52 4.55 -1.04
CA ILE A 155 12.08 5.19 -2.28
C ILE A 155 11.70 6.67 -2.10
N SER A 156 11.99 7.26 -0.93
CA SER A 156 11.65 8.65 -0.59
C SER A 156 10.17 8.98 -0.84
N LYS A 157 9.27 8.05 -0.41
CA LYS A 157 7.83 8.16 -0.64
C LYS A 157 7.19 9.21 0.27
N LYS A 158 6.35 10.07 -0.32
CA LYS A 158 5.44 10.94 0.45
C LYS A 158 4.28 10.13 0.98
N MET A 159 4.20 9.98 2.30
CA MET A 159 3.25 9.08 2.93
C MET A 159 2.64 9.67 4.20
N LEU A 160 1.32 9.60 4.29
CA LEU A 160 0.57 9.77 5.53
C LEU A 160 0.01 8.42 5.96
N VAL A 161 0.21 8.04 7.21
CA VAL A 161 -0.45 6.88 7.83
C VAL A 161 -1.51 7.37 8.80
N ILE A 162 -2.72 6.86 8.69
CA ILE A 162 -3.79 7.05 9.66
C ILE A 162 -4.03 5.71 10.31
N THR A 163 -3.84 5.63 11.63
CA THR A 163 -3.90 4.38 12.40
C THR A 163 -4.58 4.62 13.75
N ASP A 164 -5.14 3.59 14.33
CA ASP A 164 -5.72 3.60 15.65
C ASP A 164 -4.64 3.72 16.75
N ASN A 165 -4.99 4.28 17.89
CA ASN A 165 -4.10 4.29 19.06
C ASN A 165 -4.32 3.08 19.98
N ASP A 166 -5.38 2.27 19.76
CA ASP A 166 -5.77 1.09 20.54
C ASP A 166 -5.91 1.38 22.05
N GLY A 167 -6.24 2.61 22.45
CA GLY A 167 -6.32 3.01 23.86
C GLY A 167 -4.97 3.01 24.57
N ASN A 168 -3.85 3.07 23.86
CA ASN A 168 -2.51 2.86 24.40
C ASN A 168 -1.64 4.12 24.29
N GLN A 169 -1.39 4.78 25.42
CA GLN A 169 -0.54 5.97 25.48
C GLN A 169 0.88 5.70 24.94
N GLY A 170 1.45 4.54 25.26
CA GLY A 170 2.80 4.20 24.76
C GLY A 170 2.86 4.04 23.23
N ARG A 171 1.73 3.73 22.56
CA ARG A 171 1.63 3.73 21.10
C ARG A 171 1.64 5.15 20.56
N ILE A 172 0.89 6.05 21.18
CA ILE A 172 0.87 7.48 20.85
C ILE A 172 2.27 8.08 20.96
N ASP A 173 2.96 7.85 22.07
CA ASP A 173 4.30 8.36 22.33
C ASP A 173 5.33 7.83 21.32
N LYS A 174 5.24 6.56 20.94
CA LYS A 174 6.08 5.96 19.89
C LYS A 174 5.83 6.58 18.51
N ILE A 175 4.58 6.90 18.18
CA ILE A 175 4.24 7.59 16.93
C ILE A 175 4.85 8.99 16.92
N CYS A 176 4.70 9.74 18.02
CA CYS A 176 5.29 11.06 18.15
C CYS A 176 6.82 11.03 17.99
N THR A 177 7.49 10.07 18.62
CA THR A 177 8.94 9.88 18.52
C THR A 177 9.35 9.52 17.08
N SER A 178 8.61 8.63 16.43
CA SER A 178 8.88 8.24 15.04
C SER A 178 8.73 9.43 14.07
N ASN A 179 7.71 10.26 14.26
CA ASN A 179 7.51 11.43 13.40
C ASN A 179 8.65 12.45 13.55
N LYS A 180 9.17 12.69 14.76
CA LYS A 180 10.36 13.54 14.96
C LYS A 180 11.57 12.99 14.23
N GLN A 181 11.79 11.67 14.31
CA GLN A 181 12.90 11.01 13.61
C GLN A 181 12.76 11.14 12.08
N PHE A 182 11.54 11.00 11.53
CA PHE A 182 11.31 11.18 10.09
C PHE A 182 11.61 12.61 9.63
N GLU A 183 11.26 13.61 10.46
CA GLU A 183 11.56 15.01 10.18
C GLU A 183 13.07 15.27 10.21
N GLU A 184 13.79 14.77 11.21
CA GLU A 184 15.25 14.84 11.32
C GLU A 184 15.96 14.17 10.14
N ASP A 185 15.44 13.04 9.67
CA ASP A 185 15.95 12.28 8.53
C ASP A 185 15.51 12.86 7.16
N ASN A 186 14.78 13.97 7.14
CA ASN A 186 14.17 14.57 5.94
C ASN A 186 13.29 13.60 5.14
N GLN A 187 12.60 12.70 5.82
CA GLN A 187 11.63 11.78 5.23
C GLN A 187 10.24 12.42 5.17
N GLU A 188 9.58 12.37 4.04
CA GLU A 188 8.21 12.86 3.86
C GLU A 188 7.17 11.83 4.35
N ILE A 189 7.36 11.33 5.58
CA ILE A 189 6.52 10.33 6.22
C ILE A 189 5.90 10.93 7.48
N LEU A 190 4.58 10.81 7.62
CA LEU A 190 3.85 11.27 8.78
C LEU A 190 2.87 10.17 9.23
N ILE A 191 2.87 9.86 10.53
CA ILE A 191 1.91 8.93 11.13
C ILE A 191 0.99 9.72 12.04
N LYS A 192 -0.31 9.53 11.89
CA LYS A 192 -1.35 10.18 12.71
C LYS A 192 -2.23 9.12 13.36
N CYS A 193 -2.51 9.33 14.63
CA CYS A 193 -3.58 8.68 15.39
C CYS A 193 -4.26 9.76 16.26
N ASP A 194 -5.40 9.44 16.86
CA ASP A 194 -5.97 10.32 17.88
C ASP A 194 -5.03 10.38 19.09
N THR A 195 -4.90 11.56 19.68
CA THR A 195 -4.03 11.80 20.84
C THR A 195 -4.69 11.47 22.19
N SER A 196 -6.01 11.25 22.18
CA SER A 196 -6.78 10.81 23.35
C SER A 196 -6.91 9.29 23.34
N VAL A 197 -6.51 8.65 24.44
CA VAL A 197 -6.67 7.20 24.63
C VAL A 197 -8.14 6.76 24.61
N ASP A 198 -9.06 7.66 24.97
CA ASP A 198 -10.50 7.40 24.94
C ASP A 198 -11.08 7.35 23.52
N LYS A 199 -10.33 7.83 22.54
CA LYS A 199 -10.65 7.82 21.11
C LYS A 199 -9.79 6.79 20.40
N PHE A 200 -9.94 5.54 20.82
CA PHE A 200 -9.01 4.45 20.52
C PHE A 200 -9.10 3.91 19.10
N THR A 201 -10.21 4.10 18.39
CA THR A 201 -10.35 3.80 16.95
C THR A 201 -10.88 5.01 16.18
N PHE A 202 -10.74 4.97 14.85
CA PHE A 202 -11.25 6.02 13.96
C PHE A 202 -12.76 6.21 14.14
N GLU A 203 -13.54 5.12 14.24
CA GLU A 203 -15.00 5.20 14.42
C GLU A 203 -15.38 5.83 15.76
N VAL A 204 -14.65 5.51 16.83
CA VAL A 204 -14.87 6.09 18.16
C VAL A 204 -14.55 7.57 18.16
N SER A 205 -13.44 7.97 17.52
CA SER A 205 -13.08 9.39 17.34
C SER A 205 -14.17 10.14 16.59
N LEU A 206 -14.60 9.60 15.44
CA LEU A 206 -15.64 10.18 14.61
C LEU A 206 -16.97 10.30 15.36
N TYR A 207 -17.32 9.28 16.14
CA TYR A 207 -18.50 9.27 16.97
C TYR A 207 -18.47 10.36 18.04
N LYS A 208 -17.42 10.39 18.86
CA LYS A 208 -17.27 11.35 19.96
C LYS A 208 -17.27 12.80 19.48
N GLU A 209 -16.63 13.09 18.35
CA GLU A 209 -16.60 14.44 17.75
C GLU A 209 -17.96 14.88 17.17
N ASN A 210 -18.88 13.97 16.93
CA ASN A 210 -20.19 14.26 16.34
C ASN A 210 -21.36 13.81 17.22
N GLU A 211 -21.13 13.54 18.51
CA GLU A 211 -22.13 12.96 19.40
C GLU A 211 -23.41 13.78 19.45
N ASP A 212 -23.32 15.11 19.62
CA ASP A 212 -24.48 16.00 19.66
C ASP A 212 -25.31 15.96 18.37
N LYS A 213 -24.65 15.92 17.21
CA LYS A 213 -25.33 15.83 15.91
C LYS A 213 -25.99 14.48 15.71
N LEU A 214 -25.35 13.41 16.17
CA LEU A 214 -25.87 12.05 16.07
C LEU A 214 -27.04 11.80 17.04
N ILE A 215 -27.04 12.43 18.21
CA ILE A 215 -28.18 12.39 19.16
C ILE A 215 -29.42 13.05 18.53
N ASN A 216 -29.24 14.19 17.88
CA ASN A 216 -30.34 14.88 17.19
C ASN A 216 -30.89 14.06 16.02
N PHE A 217 -30.01 13.45 15.21
CA PHE A 217 -30.38 12.54 14.13
C PHE A 217 -31.16 11.31 14.63
N LYS A 218 -30.86 10.80 15.84
CA LYS A 218 -31.56 9.66 16.45
C LYS A 218 -32.95 9.98 16.93
N LYS A 219 -33.23 11.20 17.37
CA LYS A 219 -34.58 11.62 17.74
C LYS A 219 -35.54 11.52 16.55
N ASP A 220 -35.03 11.72 15.34
CA ASP A 220 -35.80 11.66 14.10
C ASP A 220 -35.87 10.27 13.48
N SER A 221 -34.88 9.39 13.78
CA SER A 221 -34.77 8.06 13.18
C SER A 221 -34.94 6.96 14.20
N LYS A 222 -35.97 6.44 14.57
CA LYS A 222 -36.26 5.32 15.53
C LYS A 222 -35.16 4.24 15.78
N VAL A 223 -33.89 4.60 15.61
CA VAL A 223 -32.70 3.71 15.86
C VAL A 223 -32.35 3.73 17.33
N THR A 224 -32.47 2.59 18.02
CA THR A 224 -32.30 2.46 19.47
C THR A 224 -30.84 2.54 19.92
N LEU A 225 -30.61 3.12 21.10
CA LEU A 225 -29.29 3.28 21.75
C LEU A 225 -28.56 1.94 22.02
N GLU A 226 -29.30 0.84 22.19
CA GLU A 226 -28.73 -0.50 22.43
C GLU A 226 -27.81 -1.02 21.32
N TYR A 227 -28.05 -0.60 20.07
CA TYR A 227 -27.19 -1.00 18.93
C TYR A 227 -25.80 -0.35 19.00
N LYS A 228 -25.69 0.73 19.73
CA LYS A 228 -24.55 1.62 19.83
C LYS A 228 -23.49 1.11 20.81
N GLU A 229 -23.89 0.69 21.98
CA GLU A 229 -23.00 0.14 22.99
C GLU A 229 -22.44 -1.20 22.55
N LYS A 230 -23.27 -2.08 22.00
CA LYS A 230 -22.83 -3.40 21.50
C LYS A 230 -21.88 -3.32 20.31
N SER A 231 -21.98 -2.32 19.44
CA SER A 231 -21.06 -2.20 18.28
C SER A 231 -19.70 -1.61 18.65
N LEU A 232 -19.62 -0.84 19.73
CA LEU A 232 -18.39 -0.28 20.26
C LEU A 232 -17.65 -1.32 21.12
N ASP A 233 -18.39 -2.08 21.96
CA ASP A 233 -17.83 -3.12 22.81
C ASP A 233 -17.36 -4.36 22.03
N SER A 234 -17.92 -4.62 20.84
CA SER A 234 -17.50 -5.76 20.01
C SER A 234 -16.19 -5.53 19.23
N LYS A 235 -15.63 -4.30 19.30
CA LYS A 235 -14.35 -3.93 18.69
C LYS A 235 -13.25 -3.65 19.73
N ALA A 236 -13.56 -3.76 21.03
CA ALA A 236 -12.60 -3.77 22.13
C ALA A 236 -12.21 -5.22 22.46
#